data_bde9f782e0bac92758448ddfe3d55cba
#
_entry.id   bde9f782e0bac92758448ddfe3d55cba
#
_cell.length_a   1.000
_cell.length_b   1.000
_cell.length_c   1.000
_cell.angle_alpha   90.00
_cell.angle_beta   90.00
_cell.angle_gamma   90.00
#
_symmetry.space_group_name_H-M   'P 1'
#
loop_
_entity.id
_entity.type
_entity.pdbx_description
1 polymer ?
#
loop_
_entity_poly.entity_id
_entity_poly.type
_entity_poly.pdbx_seq_one_letter_code
_entity_poly.pdbx_strand_id
1 'polypeptide(L)'
;MFRLNDYNNYYIIDFKKYIRKFSSAPFNGGIGYARRYINRTVSINYNYDPLIEINDFLEKNNIERKGTVVTITAVPVSRRIMDTKKVKDYTIQTIITAGFDNALSIGNRNNFYGTINIAVIINMPLSDAAIINLMQSITEAKAQAMNDLNIIDKSTGLRSPGTSTDTVSIFIDNYGKSILYAGRLTEPGYHASVMVYKSIVKIYENNKIVGH
;
A
#
# COMPACT_ATOMS: atom_id res chain seq x y z
N MET A 1 7.37 -10.83 -13.43
CA MET A 1 7.93 -9.46 -13.46
C MET A 1 6.84 -8.54 -14.01
N PHE A 2 6.56 -7.43 -13.37
CA PHE A 2 5.56 -6.45 -13.80
C PHE A 2 6.17 -5.34 -14.66
N ARG A 3 5.34 -4.56 -15.32
CA ARG A 3 5.69 -3.30 -15.97
C ARG A 3 5.10 -2.15 -15.16
N LEU A 4 5.92 -1.16 -14.82
CA LEU A 4 5.48 0.10 -14.23
C LEU A 4 5.31 1.14 -15.33
N ASN A 5 4.15 1.77 -15.38
CA ASN A 5 3.86 2.91 -16.25
C ASN A 5 3.50 4.10 -15.37
N ASP A 6 4.27 5.17 -15.50
CA ASP A 6 4.08 6.43 -14.77
C ASP A 6 3.31 7.44 -15.59
N TYR A 7 2.37 8.12 -14.92
CA TYR A 7 1.58 9.24 -15.42
C TYR A 7 1.65 10.40 -14.43
N ASN A 8 1.14 11.55 -14.80
CA ASN A 8 1.24 12.75 -13.97
C ASN A 8 0.67 12.57 -12.55
N ASN A 9 -0.54 12.00 -12.44
CA ASN A 9 -1.27 11.86 -11.18
C ASN A 9 -1.64 10.42 -10.79
N TYR A 10 -1.09 9.42 -11.47
CA TYR A 10 -1.24 8.02 -11.13
C TYR A 10 -0.10 7.19 -11.72
N TYR A 11 0.06 5.96 -11.22
CA TYR A 11 0.88 4.95 -11.86
C TYR A 11 0.12 3.63 -11.97
N ILE A 12 0.50 2.83 -12.97
CA ILE A 12 -0.04 1.50 -13.21
C ILE A 12 1.07 0.46 -13.06
N ILE A 13 0.84 -0.53 -12.23
CA ILE A 13 1.61 -1.77 -12.21
C ILE A 13 0.81 -2.79 -13.02
N ASP A 14 1.32 -3.16 -14.19
CA ASP A 14 0.75 -4.22 -15.03
C ASP A 14 1.52 -5.52 -14.79
N PHE A 15 0.84 -6.50 -14.20
CA PHE A 15 1.41 -7.81 -13.92
C PHE A 15 1.52 -8.70 -15.17
N LYS A 16 1.04 -8.24 -16.34
CA LYS A 16 0.99 -8.97 -17.62
C LYS A 16 0.14 -10.24 -17.63
N LYS A 17 -0.24 -10.75 -16.45
CA LYS A 17 -1.08 -11.91 -16.20
C LYS A 17 -1.93 -11.69 -14.96
N TYR A 18 -2.91 -12.53 -14.72
CA TYR A 18 -3.64 -12.52 -13.45
C TYR A 18 -2.79 -13.18 -12.37
N ILE A 19 -2.55 -12.47 -11.27
CA ILE A 19 -1.85 -12.96 -10.08
C ILE A 19 -2.77 -12.88 -8.87
N ARG A 20 -2.50 -13.68 -7.85
CA ARG A 20 -3.30 -13.65 -6.61
C ARG A 20 -3.14 -12.32 -5.90
N LYS A 21 -4.23 -11.83 -5.33
CA LYS A 21 -4.25 -10.60 -4.53
C LYS A 21 -4.98 -10.78 -3.21
N PHE A 22 -4.52 -10.06 -2.20
CA PHE A 22 -5.18 -9.77 -0.93
C PHE A 22 -5.04 -8.26 -0.71
N SER A 23 -6.15 -7.55 -0.65
CA SER A 23 -6.08 -6.09 -0.66
C SER A 23 -7.23 -5.47 0.11
N SER A 24 -6.94 -4.43 0.90
CA SER A 24 -7.95 -3.56 1.52
C SER A 24 -8.29 -2.32 0.66
N ALA A 25 -7.90 -2.32 -0.62
CA ALA A 25 -8.22 -1.23 -1.54
C ALA A 25 -9.74 -1.02 -1.69
N PRO A 26 -10.21 0.23 -1.86
CA PRO A 26 -11.64 0.53 -2.02
C PRO A 26 -12.22 -0.04 -3.32
N PHE A 27 -11.43 -0.17 -4.38
CA PHE A 27 -11.90 -0.72 -5.65
C PHE A 27 -11.21 -2.06 -5.96
N ASN A 28 -12.03 -3.08 -6.19
CA ASN A 28 -11.59 -4.46 -6.41
C ASN A 28 -10.63 -4.97 -5.32
N GLY A 29 -10.79 -4.55 -4.08
CA GLY A 29 -10.13 -5.13 -2.92
C GLY A 29 -10.55 -6.58 -2.66
N GLY A 30 -10.31 -7.06 -1.43
CA GLY A 30 -10.62 -8.43 -1.02
C GLY A 30 -9.63 -9.46 -1.57
N ILE A 31 -10.04 -10.73 -1.52
CA ILE A 31 -9.26 -11.89 -1.97
C ILE A 31 -9.64 -12.21 -3.42
N GLY A 32 -8.66 -12.58 -4.26
CA GLY A 32 -8.92 -12.96 -5.65
C GLY A 32 -7.70 -12.78 -6.54
N TYR A 33 -7.91 -12.29 -7.75
CA TYR A 33 -6.87 -12.11 -8.75
C TYR A 33 -6.86 -10.69 -9.28
N ALA A 34 -5.66 -10.18 -9.61
CA ALA A 34 -5.45 -8.88 -10.22
C ALA A 34 -4.55 -8.99 -11.44
N ARG A 35 -4.86 -8.21 -12.47
CA ARG A 35 -4.04 -7.96 -13.65
C ARG A 35 -3.25 -6.68 -13.51
N ARG A 36 -3.82 -5.69 -12.77
CA ARG A 36 -3.24 -4.35 -12.58
C ARG A 36 -3.47 -3.85 -11.16
N TYR A 37 -2.55 -3.02 -10.73
CA TYR A 37 -2.72 -2.17 -9.55
C TYR A 37 -2.47 -0.72 -9.94
N ILE A 38 -3.33 0.16 -9.51
CA ILE A 38 -3.23 1.61 -9.72
C ILE A 38 -3.25 2.31 -8.38
N ASN A 39 -2.34 3.25 -8.18
CA ASN A 39 -2.46 4.24 -7.12
C ASN A 39 -2.58 5.62 -7.77
N ARG A 40 -3.59 6.39 -7.37
CA ARG A 40 -3.96 7.65 -8.00
C ARG A 40 -3.99 8.79 -7.00
N THR A 41 -3.37 9.91 -7.38
CA THR A 41 -3.49 11.17 -6.65
C THR A 41 -4.83 11.82 -6.94
N VAL A 42 -5.55 12.21 -5.88
CA VAL A 42 -6.77 13.01 -5.90
C VAL A 42 -6.52 14.35 -5.21
N SER A 43 -7.43 15.32 -5.35
CA SER A 43 -7.33 16.59 -4.63
C SER A 43 -7.29 16.39 -3.12
N ILE A 44 -6.56 17.25 -2.39
CA ILE A 44 -6.57 17.24 -0.91
C ILE A 44 -7.97 17.56 -0.35
N ASN A 45 -8.80 18.27 -1.13
CA ASN A 45 -10.18 18.58 -0.80
C ASN A 45 -11.16 17.55 -1.34
N TYR A 46 -10.67 16.35 -1.63
CA TYR A 46 -11.48 15.24 -2.14
C TYR A 46 -12.59 14.88 -1.16
N ASN A 47 -13.84 14.96 -1.64
CA ASN A 47 -15.04 14.67 -0.84
C ASN A 47 -16.11 13.94 -1.68
N TYR A 48 -15.70 12.99 -2.48
CA TYR A 48 -16.60 12.18 -3.32
C TYR A 48 -16.62 10.73 -2.86
N ASP A 49 -17.63 9.98 -3.31
CA ASP A 49 -17.62 8.54 -3.17
C ASP A 49 -16.43 7.95 -3.97
N PRO A 50 -15.52 7.23 -3.30
CA PRO A 50 -14.35 6.66 -3.96
C PRO A 50 -14.69 5.73 -5.13
N LEU A 51 -15.81 5.02 -5.07
CA LEU A 51 -16.22 4.10 -6.14
C LEU A 51 -16.69 4.83 -7.38
N ILE A 52 -17.44 5.92 -7.23
CA ILE A 52 -17.87 6.76 -8.35
C ILE A 52 -16.65 7.36 -9.04
N GLU A 53 -15.78 8.01 -8.28
CA GLU A 53 -14.58 8.65 -8.78
C GLU A 53 -13.64 7.67 -9.51
N ILE A 54 -13.42 6.49 -8.93
CA ILE A 54 -12.57 5.48 -9.55
C ILE A 54 -13.20 4.94 -10.85
N ASN A 55 -14.51 4.73 -10.89
CA ASN A 55 -15.20 4.29 -12.09
C ASN A 55 -15.07 5.30 -13.22
N ASP A 56 -15.31 6.60 -12.94
CA ASP A 56 -15.18 7.68 -13.91
C ASP A 56 -13.73 7.81 -14.43
N PHE A 57 -12.75 7.66 -13.51
CA PHE A 57 -11.34 7.66 -13.88
C PHE A 57 -10.98 6.49 -14.81
N LEU A 58 -11.42 5.28 -14.50
CA LEU A 58 -11.13 4.10 -15.33
C LEU A 58 -11.74 4.23 -16.71
N GLU A 59 -12.99 4.71 -16.79
CA GLU A 59 -13.71 4.93 -18.04
C GLU A 59 -13.02 6.00 -18.90
N LYS A 60 -12.73 7.16 -18.32
CA LYS A 60 -12.05 8.27 -19.01
C LYS A 60 -10.68 7.89 -19.58
N ASN A 61 -9.98 6.96 -18.95
CA ASN A 61 -8.66 6.50 -19.39
C ASN A 61 -8.69 5.19 -20.18
N ASN A 62 -9.88 4.67 -20.53
CA ASN A 62 -10.07 3.39 -21.21
C ASN A 62 -9.35 2.22 -20.49
N ILE A 63 -9.40 2.19 -19.16
CA ILE A 63 -8.80 1.14 -18.36
C ILE A 63 -9.88 0.11 -17.99
N GLU A 64 -9.60 -1.16 -18.31
CA GLU A 64 -10.51 -2.26 -17.98
C GLU A 64 -10.71 -2.40 -16.48
N ARG A 65 -11.96 -2.44 -16.01
CA ARG A 65 -12.32 -2.58 -14.59
C ARG A 65 -11.97 -3.96 -14.02
N LYS A 66 -12.15 -5.01 -14.82
CA LYS A 66 -11.88 -6.38 -14.42
C LYS A 66 -10.39 -6.58 -14.14
N GLY A 67 -10.07 -7.13 -12.98
CA GLY A 67 -8.70 -7.38 -12.56
C GLY A 67 -7.88 -6.12 -12.27
N THR A 68 -8.48 -4.93 -12.22
CA THR A 68 -7.80 -3.69 -11.84
C THR A 68 -8.12 -3.35 -10.39
N VAL A 69 -7.11 -3.31 -9.53
CA VAL A 69 -7.21 -2.83 -8.13
C VAL A 69 -6.80 -1.37 -8.10
N VAL A 70 -7.59 -0.52 -7.45
CA VAL A 70 -7.29 0.92 -7.37
C VAL A 70 -7.29 1.40 -5.94
N THR A 71 -6.24 2.13 -5.58
CA THR A 71 -6.14 2.95 -4.37
C THR A 71 -6.05 4.43 -4.76
N ILE A 72 -6.53 5.30 -3.89
CA ILE A 72 -6.46 6.74 -4.06
C ILE A 72 -5.67 7.37 -2.91
N THR A 73 -5.03 8.50 -3.15
CA THR A 73 -4.23 9.23 -2.17
C THR A 73 -4.25 10.73 -2.47
N ALA A 74 -4.23 11.57 -1.44
CA ALA A 74 -3.99 12.99 -1.62
C ALA A 74 -2.49 13.33 -1.79
N VAL A 75 -1.61 12.36 -1.49
CA VAL A 75 -0.17 12.52 -1.70
C VAL A 75 0.16 12.39 -3.18
N PRO A 76 0.99 13.28 -3.76
CA PRO A 76 1.48 13.09 -5.12
C PRO A 76 2.16 11.72 -5.29
N VAL A 77 1.69 10.91 -6.24
CA VAL A 77 2.23 9.55 -6.48
C VAL A 77 3.70 9.57 -6.90
N SER A 78 4.21 10.71 -7.36
CA SER A 78 5.64 10.93 -7.63
C SER A 78 6.52 10.88 -6.37
N ARG A 79 5.93 11.11 -5.18
CA ARG A 79 6.63 11.00 -3.87
C ARG A 79 6.67 9.59 -3.30
N ARG A 80 6.20 8.59 -4.05
CA ARG A 80 6.26 7.20 -3.60
C ARG A 80 7.70 6.74 -3.39
N ILE A 81 7.90 5.86 -2.45
CA ILE A 81 9.12 5.06 -2.34
C ILE A 81 8.86 3.68 -2.95
N MET A 82 9.77 3.27 -3.80
CA MET A 82 9.83 1.91 -4.33
C MET A 82 11.11 1.26 -3.85
N ASP A 83 11.01 0.06 -3.33
CA ASP A 83 12.15 -0.73 -2.90
C ASP A 83 12.04 -2.15 -3.43
N THR A 84 13.18 -2.78 -3.71
CA THR A 84 13.26 -4.14 -4.24
C THR A 84 14.33 -4.91 -3.50
N LYS A 85 13.94 -6.05 -2.94
CA LYS A 85 14.86 -6.99 -2.28
C LYS A 85 14.83 -8.33 -2.98
N LYS A 86 15.97 -8.75 -3.51
CA LYS A 86 16.18 -10.11 -3.98
C LYS A 86 16.71 -10.93 -2.80
N VAL A 87 16.04 -12.05 -2.52
CA VAL A 87 16.38 -12.95 -1.42
C VAL A 87 16.44 -14.38 -1.99
N LYS A 88 17.63 -14.92 -2.14
CA LYS A 88 17.83 -16.27 -2.74
C LYS A 88 16.99 -16.46 -4.02
N ASP A 89 15.91 -17.23 -3.92
CA ASP A 89 15.09 -17.66 -5.06
C ASP A 89 13.84 -16.79 -5.28
N TYR A 90 13.63 -15.72 -4.48
CA TYR A 90 12.47 -14.85 -4.63
C TYR A 90 12.82 -13.37 -4.53
N THR A 91 11.87 -12.54 -4.93
CA THR A 91 11.98 -11.09 -4.88
C THR A 91 10.77 -10.53 -4.17
N ILE A 92 11.00 -9.56 -3.27
CA ILE A 92 9.97 -8.71 -2.69
C ILE A 92 10.14 -7.31 -3.23
N GLN A 93 9.04 -6.70 -3.60
CA GLN A 93 8.99 -5.29 -3.99
C GLN A 93 7.92 -4.58 -3.18
N THR A 94 8.25 -3.39 -2.68
CA THR A 94 7.31 -2.53 -1.98
C THR A 94 7.16 -1.22 -2.72
N ILE A 95 5.93 -0.70 -2.78
CA ILE A 95 5.61 0.59 -3.39
C ILE A 95 4.66 1.29 -2.42
N ILE A 96 5.11 2.42 -1.87
CA ILE A 96 4.42 3.07 -0.76
C ILE A 96 4.26 4.56 -1.05
N THR A 97 3.06 5.08 -0.86
CA THR A 97 2.78 6.50 -0.67
C THR A 97 2.27 6.72 0.75
N ALA A 98 2.71 7.75 1.43
CA ALA A 98 2.29 8.05 2.79
C ALA A 98 2.10 9.55 3.01
N GLY A 99 0.93 9.93 3.54
CA GLY A 99 0.62 11.23 4.09
C GLY A 99 0.44 11.14 5.60
N PHE A 100 0.95 12.11 6.35
CA PHE A 100 0.99 12.08 7.80
C PHE A 100 0.11 13.12 8.48
N ASP A 101 -0.42 14.10 7.71
CA ASP A 101 -1.12 15.25 8.25
C ASP A 101 -2.46 14.90 8.92
N ASN A 102 -3.14 13.88 8.45
CA ASN A 102 -4.42 13.41 8.95
C ASN A 102 -4.28 12.04 9.65
N ALA A 103 -3.27 11.93 10.49
CA ALA A 103 -3.06 10.78 11.36
C ALA A 103 -4.24 10.63 12.34
N LEU A 104 -4.66 9.39 12.57
CA LEU A 104 -5.83 9.07 13.38
C LEU A 104 -5.47 8.11 14.51
N SER A 105 -5.67 8.51 15.75
CA SER A 105 -5.47 7.67 16.91
C SER A 105 -6.60 6.64 17.08
N ILE A 106 -6.28 5.49 17.69
CA ILE A 106 -7.29 4.48 17.98
C ILE A 106 -8.36 5.05 18.90
N GLY A 107 -9.61 4.82 18.57
CA GLY A 107 -10.77 5.33 19.30
C GLY A 107 -11.28 6.69 18.80
N ASN A 108 -10.53 7.41 17.97
CA ASN A 108 -11.00 8.63 17.33
C ASN A 108 -11.77 8.33 16.02
N ARG A 109 -12.78 9.17 15.72
CA ARG A 109 -13.66 9.07 14.53
C ARG A 109 -13.73 10.39 13.76
N ASN A 110 -12.61 11.07 13.60
CA ASN A 110 -12.57 12.30 12.81
C ASN A 110 -12.79 12.04 11.32
N ASN A 111 -13.46 12.98 10.64
CA ASN A 111 -13.79 12.91 9.21
C ASN A 111 -12.67 13.44 8.29
N PHE A 112 -11.44 13.54 8.76
CA PHE A 112 -10.33 13.95 7.91
C PHE A 112 -9.74 12.74 7.19
N TYR A 113 -9.58 12.87 5.88
CA TYR A 113 -9.02 11.80 5.05
C TYR A 113 -7.49 11.95 4.96
N GLY A 114 -6.77 10.99 5.46
CA GLY A 114 -5.34 10.79 5.23
C GLY A 114 -5.13 9.35 4.79
N THR A 115 -4.03 9.06 4.09
CA THR A 115 -3.83 7.70 3.62
C THR A 115 -2.35 7.31 3.53
N ILE A 116 -2.08 6.07 3.91
CA ILE A 116 -0.85 5.35 3.61
C ILE A 116 -1.24 4.16 2.74
N ASN A 117 -0.83 4.18 1.48
CA ASN A 117 -1.06 3.06 0.57
C ASN A 117 0.20 2.23 0.42
N ILE A 118 0.12 0.96 0.79
CA ILE A 118 1.21 0.00 0.76
C ILE A 118 0.86 -1.09 -0.25
N ALA A 119 1.67 -1.23 -1.30
CA ALA A 119 1.62 -2.38 -2.20
C ALA A 119 2.88 -3.23 -2.02
N VAL A 120 2.70 -4.54 -1.80
CA VAL A 120 3.78 -5.53 -1.71
C VAL A 120 3.59 -6.56 -2.80
N ILE A 121 4.61 -6.77 -3.60
CA ILE A 121 4.62 -7.77 -4.67
C ILE A 121 5.69 -8.80 -4.33
N ILE A 122 5.31 -10.06 -4.29
CA ILE A 122 6.23 -11.16 -3.97
C ILE A 122 6.05 -12.32 -4.96
N ASN A 123 7.16 -12.80 -5.51
CA ASN A 123 7.15 -13.97 -6.41
C ASN A 123 7.47 -15.26 -5.66
N MET A 124 6.83 -15.48 -4.54
CA MET A 124 6.95 -16.68 -3.73
C MET A 124 5.57 -17.27 -3.46
N PRO A 125 5.38 -18.60 -3.57
CA PRO A 125 4.10 -19.22 -3.25
C PRO A 125 3.80 -19.15 -1.74
N LEU A 126 2.69 -18.50 -1.42
CA LEU A 126 2.17 -18.34 -0.06
C LEU A 126 0.78 -18.97 0.07
N SER A 127 0.53 -19.68 1.16
CA SER A 127 -0.82 -20.10 1.55
C SER A 127 -1.65 -18.85 1.96
N ASP A 128 -2.98 -18.98 2.03
CA ASP A 128 -3.84 -17.89 2.49
C ASP A 128 -3.49 -17.47 3.91
N ALA A 129 -3.21 -18.42 4.80
CA ALA A 129 -2.76 -18.14 6.16
C ALA A 129 -1.43 -17.37 6.19
N ALA A 130 -0.46 -17.73 5.34
CA ALA A 130 0.81 -17.02 5.24
C ALA A 130 0.60 -15.58 4.73
N ILE A 131 -0.32 -15.35 3.80
CA ILE A 131 -0.62 -14.01 3.29
C ILE A 131 -1.27 -13.14 4.38
N ILE A 132 -2.16 -13.71 5.19
CA ILE A 132 -2.76 -13.03 6.35
C ILE A 132 -1.66 -12.66 7.35
N ASN A 133 -0.75 -13.57 7.68
CA ASN A 133 0.40 -13.27 8.54
C ASN A 133 1.29 -12.16 7.96
N LEU A 134 1.50 -12.17 6.64
CA LEU A 134 2.29 -11.13 5.97
C LEU A 134 1.58 -9.77 6.07
N MET A 135 0.26 -9.72 5.89
CA MET A 135 -0.54 -8.49 6.03
C MET A 135 -0.47 -7.93 7.46
N GLN A 136 -0.56 -8.81 8.48
CA GLN A 136 -0.36 -8.41 9.87
C GLN A 136 1.02 -7.80 10.08
N SER A 137 2.08 -8.49 9.62
CA SER A 137 3.47 -8.03 9.77
C SER A 137 3.73 -6.69 9.09
N ILE A 138 3.13 -6.45 7.92
CA ILE A 138 3.20 -5.17 7.19
C ILE A 138 2.48 -4.07 7.98
N THR A 139 1.30 -4.37 8.52
CA THR A 139 0.52 -3.41 9.31
C THR A 139 1.22 -3.04 10.62
N GLU A 140 1.83 -4.03 11.29
CA GLU A 140 2.65 -3.81 12.48
C GLU A 140 3.88 -2.93 12.17
N ALA A 141 4.55 -3.19 11.05
CA ALA A 141 5.70 -2.41 10.62
C ALA A 141 5.32 -0.94 10.32
N LYS A 142 4.15 -0.71 9.69
CA LYS A 142 3.59 0.63 9.49
C LYS A 142 3.32 1.30 10.84
N ALA A 143 2.61 0.63 11.74
CA ALA A 143 2.28 1.17 13.06
C ALA A 143 3.51 1.50 13.88
N GLN A 144 4.55 0.64 13.84
CA GLN A 144 5.82 0.89 14.50
C GLN A 144 6.52 2.12 13.92
N ALA A 145 6.60 2.26 12.59
CA ALA A 145 7.20 3.43 11.95
C ALA A 145 6.50 4.73 12.37
N MET A 146 5.15 4.76 12.37
CA MET A 146 4.35 5.91 12.81
C MET A 146 4.65 6.27 14.28
N ASN A 147 4.78 5.25 15.13
CA ASN A 147 5.08 5.43 16.55
C ASN A 147 6.49 5.99 16.77
N ASP A 148 7.51 5.45 16.09
CA ASP A 148 8.90 5.88 16.23
C ASP A 148 9.13 7.29 15.67
N LEU A 149 8.38 7.68 14.65
CA LEU A 149 8.35 9.02 14.09
C LEU A 149 7.56 10.03 14.95
N ASN A 150 6.97 9.59 16.06
CA ASN A 150 6.11 10.39 16.94
C ASN A 150 4.95 11.06 16.20
N ILE A 151 4.35 10.36 15.24
CA ILE A 151 3.17 10.88 14.54
C ILE A 151 1.98 10.89 15.48
N ILE A 152 1.36 12.06 15.62
CA ILE A 152 0.22 12.28 16.52
C ILE A 152 -1.04 12.65 15.75
N ASP A 153 -2.17 12.23 16.28
CA ASP A 153 -3.49 12.74 15.93
C ASP A 153 -3.64 14.14 16.52
N LYS A 154 -3.69 15.16 15.66
CA LYS A 154 -3.74 16.58 16.09
C LYS A 154 -4.98 16.92 16.91
N SER A 155 -6.06 16.14 16.78
CA SER A 155 -7.31 16.41 17.50
C SER A 155 -7.32 15.83 18.93
N THR A 156 -6.55 14.76 19.17
CA THR A 156 -6.50 14.09 20.49
C THR A 156 -5.17 14.29 21.22
N GLY A 157 -4.10 14.64 20.49
CA GLY A 157 -2.74 14.67 21.02
C GLY A 157 -2.13 13.28 21.23
N LEU A 158 -2.84 12.20 20.90
CA LEU A 158 -2.39 10.82 21.08
C LEU A 158 -1.56 10.34 19.86
N ARG A 159 -0.67 9.39 20.11
CA ARG A 159 0.08 8.73 19.01
C ARG A 159 -0.87 7.97 18.08
N SER A 160 -0.55 8.01 16.80
CA SER A 160 -1.38 7.40 15.77
C SER A 160 -0.64 6.24 15.09
N PRO A 161 -1.27 5.06 14.96
CA PRO A 161 -0.70 3.92 14.25
C PRO A 161 -0.84 4.00 12.73
N GLY A 162 -1.51 5.03 12.22
CA GLY A 162 -1.80 5.24 10.81
C GLY A 162 -2.74 6.40 10.58
N THR A 163 -3.44 6.38 9.45
CA THR A 163 -4.46 7.36 9.10
C THR A 163 -5.83 6.70 8.93
N SER A 164 -6.85 7.47 8.56
CA SER A 164 -8.24 6.96 8.49
C SER A 164 -8.51 5.96 7.37
N THR A 165 -7.74 6.01 6.28
CA THR A 165 -8.02 5.24 5.04
C THR A 165 -6.83 4.46 4.51
N ASP A 166 -5.95 4.00 5.39
CA ASP A 166 -4.78 3.22 5.00
C ASP A 166 -5.15 1.95 4.26
N THR A 167 -4.36 1.62 3.23
CA THR A 167 -4.54 0.37 2.50
C THR A 167 -3.28 -0.48 2.47
N VAL A 168 -3.47 -1.80 2.52
CA VAL A 168 -2.44 -2.80 2.28
C VAL A 168 -2.89 -3.69 1.14
N SER A 169 -2.08 -3.81 0.10
CA SER A 169 -2.32 -4.67 -1.05
C SER A 169 -1.13 -5.62 -1.24
N ILE A 170 -1.38 -6.91 -1.21
CA ILE A 170 -0.36 -7.95 -1.42
C ILE A 170 -0.68 -8.66 -2.73
N PHE A 171 0.30 -8.71 -3.62
CA PHE A 171 0.22 -9.35 -4.93
C PHE A 171 1.24 -10.49 -5.00
N ILE A 172 0.78 -11.69 -5.32
CA ILE A 172 1.58 -12.90 -5.28
C ILE A 172 1.67 -13.50 -6.66
N ASP A 173 2.88 -13.47 -7.20
CA ASP A 173 3.19 -14.18 -8.44
C ASP A 173 3.60 -15.60 -8.09
N ASN A 174 2.61 -16.48 -8.06
CA ASN A 174 2.65 -17.73 -7.33
C ASN A 174 2.70 -18.95 -8.26
N TYR A 175 3.80 -19.67 -8.24
CA TYR A 175 3.89 -21.01 -8.80
C TYR A 175 4.70 -21.89 -7.85
N GLY A 176 4.21 -23.10 -7.56
CA GLY A 176 4.91 -24.09 -6.76
C GLY A 176 4.29 -24.37 -5.39
N LYS A 177 5.04 -25.05 -4.53
CA LYS A 177 4.60 -25.44 -3.19
C LYS A 177 4.55 -24.22 -2.27
N SER A 178 3.35 -23.92 -1.76
CA SER A 178 3.14 -22.77 -0.88
C SER A 178 3.81 -22.97 0.49
N ILE A 179 4.47 -21.91 0.99
CA ILE A 179 4.88 -21.84 2.38
C ILE A 179 3.69 -21.49 3.28
N LEU A 180 3.70 -21.99 4.51
CA LEU A 180 2.57 -21.92 5.43
C LEU A 180 2.59 -20.67 6.33
N TYR A 181 3.75 -20.03 6.51
CA TYR A 181 3.96 -18.92 7.43
C TYR A 181 4.74 -17.79 6.75
N ALA A 182 4.33 -16.55 6.99
CA ALA A 182 5.03 -15.35 6.54
C ALA A 182 5.02 -14.24 7.61
N GLY A 183 5.04 -14.62 8.88
CA GLY A 183 5.22 -13.70 10.00
C GLY A 183 6.67 -13.21 10.12
N ARG A 184 6.93 -12.22 10.98
CA ARG A 184 8.21 -11.50 11.10
C ARG A 184 9.45 -12.36 11.42
N LEU A 185 9.29 -13.57 11.91
CA LEU A 185 10.39 -14.52 12.11
C LEU A 185 10.78 -15.29 10.85
N THR A 186 9.95 -15.26 9.81
CA THR A 186 10.25 -15.86 8.52
C THR A 186 10.96 -14.86 7.60
N GLU A 187 11.77 -15.35 6.66
CA GLU A 187 12.47 -14.46 5.72
C GLU A 187 11.50 -13.51 4.96
N PRO A 188 10.37 -13.97 4.38
CA PRO A 188 9.47 -13.06 3.66
C PRO A 188 8.80 -12.02 4.58
N GLY A 189 8.35 -12.43 5.76
CA GLY A 189 7.76 -11.52 6.74
C GLY A 189 8.76 -10.51 7.28
N TYR A 190 9.97 -10.94 7.62
CA TYR A 190 11.06 -10.08 8.05
C TYR A 190 11.40 -9.01 6.99
N HIS A 191 11.69 -9.45 5.77
CA HIS A 191 12.10 -8.51 4.72
C HIS A 191 10.98 -7.54 4.35
N ALA A 192 9.74 -8.01 4.18
CA ALA A 192 8.61 -7.12 3.89
C ALA A 192 8.40 -6.08 4.99
N SER A 193 8.45 -6.49 6.27
CA SER A 193 8.29 -5.58 7.41
C SER A 193 9.39 -4.52 7.45
N VAL A 194 10.65 -4.93 7.30
CA VAL A 194 11.79 -3.99 7.30
C VAL A 194 11.71 -3.01 6.13
N MET A 195 11.34 -3.47 4.93
CA MET A 195 11.19 -2.61 3.76
C MET A 195 10.06 -1.58 3.96
N VAL A 196 8.90 -2.02 4.47
CA VAL A 196 7.77 -1.12 4.77
C VAL A 196 8.15 -0.09 5.82
N TYR A 197 8.72 -0.51 6.94
CA TYR A 197 9.18 0.37 8.00
C TYR A 197 10.14 1.45 7.46
N LYS A 198 11.22 1.02 6.80
CA LYS A 198 12.24 1.94 6.27
C LYS A 198 11.68 2.89 5.21
N SER A 199 10.78 2.42 4.35
CA SER A 199 10.16 3.26 3.32
C SER A 199 9.29 4.36 3.94
N ILE A 200 8.51 4.06 4.98
CA ILE A 200 7.69 5.06 5.68
C ILE A 200 8.58 6.10 6.37
N VAL A 201 9.63 5.67 7.07
CA VAL A 201 10.61 6.58 7.69
C VAL A 201 11.22 7.50 6.64
N LYS A 202 11.68 6.94 5.52
CA LYS A 202 12.29 7.71 4.43
C LYS A 202 11.32 8.71 3.78
N ILE A 203 10.03 8.33 3.59
CA ILE A 203 9.01 9.27 3.08
C ILE A 203 8.85 10.44 4.03
N TYR A 204 8.79 10.18 5.33
CA TYR A 204 8.67 11.22 6.35
C TYR A 204 9.86 12.19 6.35
N GLU A 205 11.07 11.66 6.29
CA GLU A 205 12.29 12.45 6.21
C GLU A 205 12.32 13.32 4.94
N ASN A 206 11.99 12.75 3.78
CA ASN A 206 11.90 13.49 2.52
C ASN A 206 10.86 14.62 2.57
N ASN A 207 9.72 14.40 3.23
CA ASN A 207 8.69 15.43 3.37
C ASN A 207 9.15 16.62 4.24
N LYS A 208 9.97 16.37 5.26
CA LYS A 208 10.57 17.45 6.09
C LYS A 208 11.53 18.33 5.29
N ILE A 209 12.29 17.75 4.36
CA ILE A 209 13.25 18.49 3.53
C ILE A 209 12.55 19.39 2.51
N VAL A 210 11.41 18.96 1.96
CA VAL A 210 10.67 19.70 0.93
C VAL A 210 9.75 20.77 1.53
N GLY A 211 9.43 20.70 2.81
CA GLY A 211 8.58 21.66 3.54
C GLY A 211 9.33 22.88 4.11
N HIS A 212 10.64 22.98 3.84
CA HIS A 212 11.48 24.16 4.06
C HIS A 212 11.88 24.73 2.71
#